data_56f776fd2587a7ef8e7cfa5c21f80b82
#
_entry.id   56f776fd2587a7ef8e7cfa5c21f80b82
#
_cell.length_a   1.000
_cell.length_b   1.000
_cell.length_c   1.000
_cell.angle_alpha   90.00
_cell.angle_beta   90.00
_cell.angle_gamma   90.00
#
_symmetry.space_group_name_H-M   'P 1'
#
loop_
_entity.id
_entity.type
_entity.pdbx_description
1 polymer ?
#
loop_
_entity_poly.entity_id
_entity_poly.type
_entity_poly.pdbx_seq_one_letter_code
_entity_poly.pdbx_strand_id
1 'polypeptide(L)'
;MSGQLGRQLAKLVADFNASQSDYRIVPSYKGNYTETVTAAVFAFRSKSQPAIVQVNEIATATMTAARGAIYPVYELMREQHETFSPSAYLPAVTGYYADANGNMLSFPFNASTPILYYNKNMFRDAGLDPNAPPKTWPEVGQDAKRLREQGVSCGFTTSWPSWINVENFSAFHNLPLATRANGFGGLDAVLTFNNPVLVRHVAQLAEWQKTKMFDYSGRAQSAEPRFQNGECAIFLGSSATRADIVANSKFEVGYGMLPYWPDVEGSPQNSIIGGATLWVLRDRPREEYKGVAKFFAFLSRPEVQAAWHQNTGYLPITQTAFDLARSQGFYDRTPGAAISIEQITLKPPTENSRGIRLGSFVLIRDAIEDELELAFAGKKSAQAALDSAVERGNRLLRQFERASPDR
;
A
#
# COMPACT_ATOMS: atom_id res chain seq x y z
N MET A 1 -7.63 5.67 -10.37
CA MET A 1 -6.46 6.55 -10.20
C MET A 1 -6.78 7.94 -10.70
N SER A 2 -6.26 8.99 -10.06
CA SER A 2 -6.43 10.41 -10.44
C SER A 2 -5.05 11.10 -10.50
N GLY A 3 -5.01 12.39 -10.81
CA GLY A 3 -3.77 13.15 -10.85
C GLY A 3 -2.71 12.59 -11.82
N GLN A 4 -1.44 12.62 -11.40
CA GLN A 4 -0.32 12.09 -12.19
C GLN A 4 -0.47 10.60 -12.49
N LEU A 5 -0.85 9.79 -11.50
CA LEU A 5 -1.07 8.35 -11.69
C LEU A 5 -2.19 8.05 -12.69
N GLY A 6 -3.25 8.86 -12.70
CA GLY A 6 -4.33 8.75 -13.69
C GLY A 6 -3.85 9.04 -15.12
N ARG A 7 -2.99 10.04 -15.29
CA ARG A 7 -2.37 10.34 -16.60
C ARG A 7 -1.47 9.22 -17.09
N GLN A 8 -0.66 8.61 -16.21
CA GLN A 8 0.18 7.47 -16.55
C GLN A 8 -0.65 6.23 -16.93
N LEU A 9 -1.76 5.97 -16.21
CA LEU A 9 -2.69 4.89 -16.57
C LEU A 9 -3.34 5.15 -17.93
N ALA A 10 -3.78 6.37 -18.20
CA ALA A 10 -4.36 6.72 -19.49
C ALA A 10 -3.38 6.50 -20.66
N LYS A 11 -2.10 6.87 -20.46
CA LYS A 11 -1.04 6.59 -21.43
C LYS A 11 -0.84 5.08 -21.63
N LEU A 12 -0.72 4.31 -20.56
CA LEU A 12 -0.55 2.86 -20.60
C LEU A 12 -1.68 2.17 -21.39
N VAL A 13 -2.92 2.59 -21.15
CA VAL A 13 -4.09 2.09 -21.89
C VAL A 13 -4.06 2.53 -23.37
N ALA A 14 -3.66 3.76 -23.65
CA ALA A 14 -3.50 4.24 -25.03
C ALA A 14 -2.45 3.44 -25.80
N ASP A 15 -1.31 3.15 -25.15
CA ASP A 15 -0.23 2.34 -25.74
C ASP A 15 -0.74 0.91 -26.07
N PHE A 16 -1.49 0.27 -25.19
CA PHE A 16 -2.15 -1.01 -25.50
C PHE A 16 -3.12 -0.90 -26.68
N ASN A 17 -4.02 0.07 -26.62
CA ASN A 17 -5.03 0.27 -27.67
C ASN A 17 -4.41 0.58 -29.05
N ALA A 18 -3.24 1.22 -29.07
CA ALA A 18 -2.50 1.49 -30.31
C ALA A 18 -1.70 0.28 -30.82
N SER A 19 -1.36 -0.67 -29.94
CA SER A 19 -0.53 -1.83 -30.31
C SER A 19 -1.27 -2.95 -31.06
N GLN A 20 -2.60 -2.89 -31.11
CA GLN A 20 -3.46 -3.87 -31.78
C GLN A 20 -4.84 -3.24 -32.08
N SER A 21 -5.63 -3.86 -32.98
CA SER A 21 -6.94 -3.35 -33.44
C SER A 21 -8.15 -4.16 -32.96
N ASP A 22 -7.94 -5.33 -32.36
CA ASP A 22 -9.00 -6.31 -32.08
C ASP A 22 -9.82 -5.95 -30.83
N TYR A 23 -9.16 -5.33 -29.85
CA TYR A 23 -9.76 -5.00 -28.54
C TYR A 23 -9.44 -3.58 -28.13
N ARG A 24 -10.35 -2.99 -27.36
CA ARG A 24 -10.15 -1.65 -26.80
C ARG A 24 -10.44 -1.64 -25.30
N ILE A 25 -9.45 -1.25 -24.51
CA ILE A 25 -9.63 -0.97 -23.08
C ILE A 25 -10.17 0.44 -22.94
N VAL A 26 -11.25 0.59 -22.15
CA VAL A 26 -11.89 1.87 -21.83
C VAL A 26 -11.90 2.04 -20.30
N PRO A 27 -10.99 2.80 -19.72
CA PRO A 27 -10.93 3.00 -18.28
C PRO A 27 -12.05 3.93 -17.81
N SER A 28 -12.66 3.60 -16.67
CA SER A 28 -13.68 4.43 -16.02
C SER A 28 -13.28 4.68 -14.58
N TYR A 29 -13.05 5.93 -14.21
CA TYR A 29 -12.75 6.33 -12.84
C TYR A 29 -14.04 6.37 -11.99
N LYS A 30 -14.03 5.67 -10.86
CA LYS A 30 -15.19 5.53 -9.95
C LYS A 30 -14.92 6.11 -8.56
N GLY A 31 -13.92 6.99 -8.41
CA GLY A 31 -13.53 7.57 -7.14
C GLY A 31 -12.40 6.81 -6.45
N ASN A 32 -12.39 6.83 -5.12
CA ASN A 32 -11.41 6.11 -4.30
C ASN A 32 -11.63 4.58 -4.32
N TYR A 33 -10.80 3.83 -3.60
CA TYR A 33 -10.89 2.37 -3.57
C TYR A 33 -12.23 1.86 -3.01
N THR A 34 -12.74 2.45 -1.94
CA THR A 34 -14.03 2.06 -1.33
C THR A 34 -15.20 2.32 -2.29
N GLU A 35 -15.22 3.50 -2.93
CA GLU A 35 -16.22 3.86 -3.94
C GLU A 35 -16.16 2.93 -5.15
N THR A 36 -14.95 2.54 -5.59
CA THR A 36 -14.76 1.61 -6.72
C THR A 36 -15.30 0.22 -6.41
N VAL A 37 -15.01 -0.34 -5.23
CA VAL A 37 -15.54 -1.65 -4.81
C VAL A 37 -17.04 -1.61 -4.66
N THR A 38 -17.59 -0.55 -4.05
CA THR A 38 -19.03 -0.35 -3.91
C THR A 38 -19.71 -0.30 -5.28
N ALA A 39 -19.19 0.50 -6.21
CA ALA A 39 -19.71 0.59 -7.57
C ALA A 39 -19.65 -0.77 -8.32
N ALA A 40 -18.56 -1.55 -8.12
CA ALA A 40 -18.44 -2.87 -8.72
C ALA A 40 -19.49 -3.87 -8.17
N VAL A 41 -19.76 -3.85 -6.87
CA VAL A 41 -20.81 -4.68 -6.24
C VAL A 41 -22.19 -4.34 -6.80
N PHE A 42 -22.53 -3.04 -6.90
CA PHE A 42 -23.83 -2.62 -7.50
C PHE A 42 -23.91 -3.02 -8.97
N ALA A 43 -22.87 -2.79 -9.75
CA ALA A 43 -22.83 -3.16 -11.16
C ALA A 43 -22.98 -4.68 -11.36
N PHE A 44 -22.35 -5.50 -10.52
CA PHE A 44 -22.49 -6.96 -10.58
C PHE A 44 -23.93 -7.41 -10.29
N ARG A 45 -24.57 -6.84 -9.27
CA ARG A 45 -25.97 -7.14 -8.93
C ARG A 45 -26.94 -6.74 -10.04
N SER A 46 -26.67 -5.67 -10.77
CA SER A 46 -27.46 -5.18 -11.92
C SER A 46 -27.05 -5.79 -13.26
N LYS A 47 -26.13 -6.75 -13.28
CA LYS A 47 -25.58 -7.40 -14.48
C LYS A 47 -24.96 -6.41 -15.50
N SER A 48 -24.39 -5.33 -14.98
CA SER A 48 -23.71 -4.26 -15.76
C SER A 48 -22.26 -4.07 -15.35
N GLN A 49 -21.66 -5.08 -14.71
CA GLN A 49 -20.29 -5.04 -14.23
C GLN A 49 -19.27 -4.89 -15.37
N PRO A 50 -18.14 -4.21 -15.14
CA PRO A 50 -17.03 -4.21 -16.08
C PRO A 50 -16.36 -5.58 -16.12
N ALA A 51 -15.58 -5.87 -17.17
CA ALA A 51 -14.77 -7.10 -17.22
C ALA A 51 -13.61 -7.06 -16.21
N ILE A 52 -13.03 -5.87 -15.96
CA ILE A 52 -11.90 -5.66 -15.04
C ILE A 52 -12.29 -4.62 -13.99
N VAL A 53 -11.95 -4.89 -12.74
CA VAL A 53 -12.04 -3.91 -11.65
C VAL A 53 -10.72 -3.84 -10.89
N GLN A 54 -10.25 -2.61 -10.63
CA GLN A 54 -9.09 -2.36 -9.79
C GLN A 54 -9.54 -2.31 -8.32
N VAL A 55 -8.98 -3.18 -7.50
CA VAL A 55 -9.33 -3.29 -6.07
C VAL A 55 -8.05 -3.26 -5.24
N ASN A 56 -8.08 -2.51 -4.14
CA ASN A 56 -6.96 -2.42 -3.21
C ASN A 56 -6.67 -3.75 -2.51
N GLU A 57 -5.45 -3.89 -2.04
CA GLU A 57 -4.90 -5.12 -1.43
C GLU A 57 -5.75 -5.63 -0.26
N ILE A 58 -6.24 -4.74 0.59
CA ILE A 58 -7.00 -5.11 1.79
C ILE A 58 -8.39 -5.68 1.50
N ALA A 59 -8.92 -5.48 0.31
CA ALA A 59 -10.19 -6.08 -0.09
C ALA A 59 -10.02 -7.50 -0.68
N THR A 60 -8.80 -8.05 -0.74
CA THR A 60 -8.53 -9.37 -1.31
C THR A 60 -9.40 -10.47 -0.67
N ALA A 61 -9.52 -10.52 0.66
CA ALA A 61 -10.37 -11.52 1.32
C ALA A 61 -11.85 -11.34 0.96
N THR A 62 -12.32 -10.10 0.82
CA THR A 62 -13.70 -9.79 0.39
C THR A 62 -13.94 -10.25 -1.05
N MET A 63 -13.00 -10.00 -1.96
CA MET A 63 -13.09 -10.45 -3.35
C MET A 63 -13.08 -11.98 -3.46
N THR A 64 -12.20 -12.66 -2.71
CA THR A 64 -12.13 -14.13 -2.72
C THR A 64 -13.36 -14.80 -2.10
N ALA A 65 -14.08 -14.11 -1.20
CA ALA A 65 -15.34 -14.59 -0.66
C ALA A 65 -16.53 -14.42 -1.62
N ALA A 66 -16.42 -13.54 -2.62
CA ALA A 66 -17.44 -13.31 -3.64
C ALA A 66 -17.43 -14.44 -4.69
N ARG A 67 -17.67 -15.69 -4.24
CA ARG A 67 -17.70 -16.89 -5.09
C ARG A 67 -18.69 -16.72 -6.24
N GLY A 68 -18.31 -17.19 -7.42
CA GLY A 68 -19.13 -17.07 -8.63
C GLY A 68 -19.08 -15.68 -9.30
N ALA A 69 -18.60 -14.63 -8.62
CA ALA A 69 -18.45 -13.30 -9.21
C ALA A 69 -17.07 -13.09 -9.85
N ILE A 70 -16.06 -13.83 -9.40
CA ILE A 70 -14.66 -13.65 -9.81
C ILE A 70 -14.25 -14.74 -10.80
N TYR A 71 -13.59 -14.32 -11.87
CA TYR A 71 -12.88 -15.21 -12.78
C TYR A 71 -11.39 -15.19 -12.41
N PRO A 72 -10.84 -16.25 -11.78
CA PRO A 72 -9.44 -16.27 -11.38
C PRO A 72 -8.50 -16.03 -12.55
N VAL A 73 -7.50 -15.18 -12.37
CA VAL A 73 -6.60 -14.80 -13.47
C VAL A 73 -5.80 -15.97 -14.01
N TYR A 74 -5.37 -16.90 -13.14
CA TYR A 74 -4.65 -18.09 -13.58
C TYR A 74 -5.49 -18.99 -14.51
N GLU A 75 -6.82 -19.09 -14.27
CA GLU A 75 -7.75 -19.82 -15.14
C GLU A 75 -7.94 -19.06 -16.45
N LEU A 76 -8.23 -17.77 -16.38
CA LEU A 76 -8.42 -16.92 -17.56
C LEU A 76 -7.23 -17.01 -18.52
N MET A 77 -6.01 -16.78 -18.02
CA MET A 77 -4.81 -16.77 -18.87
C MET A 77 -4.56 -18.14 -19.52
N ARG A 78 -4.75 -19.22 -18.75
CA ARG A 78 -4.65 -20.59 -19.26
C ARG A 78 -5.69 -20.87 -20.37
N GLU A 79 -6.95 -20.51 -20.15
CA GLU A 79 -8.05 -20.77 -21.08
C GLU A 79 -7.96 -19.91 -22.36
N GLN A 80 -7.34 -18.73 -22.25
CA GLN A 80 -7.09 -17.86 -23.40
C GLN A 80 -5.72 -18.12 -24.05
N HIS A 81 -4.96 -19.14 -23.58
CA HIS A 81 -3.64 -19.52 -24.10
C HIS A 81 -2.59 -18.41 -24.04
N GLU A 82 -2.71 -17.49 -23.07
CA GLU A 82 -1.74 -16.44 -22.82
C GLU A 82 -0.73 -16.86 -21.75
N THR A 83 0.53 -16.50 -21.94
CA THR A 83 1.59 -16.82 -21.00
C THR A 83 1.43 -15.98 -19.72
N PHE A 84 1.38 -16.66 -18.59
CA PHE A 84 1.34 -16.02 -17.28
C PHE A 84 2.11 -16.87 -16.26
N SER A 85 3.18 -16.32 -15.70
CA SER A 85 4.05 -17.02 -14.74
C SER A 85 4.00 -16.34 -13.37
N PRO A 86 3.28 -16.90 -12.39
CA PRO A 86 3.28 -16.37 -11.02
C PRO A 86 4.68 -16.25 -10.39
N SER A 87 5.59 -17.15 -10.72
CA SER A 87 6.97 -17.16 -10.21
C SER A 87 7.84 -15.99 -10.71
N ALA A 88 7.40 -15.25 -11.72
CA ALA A 88 8.09 -14.05 -12.19
C ALA A 88 7.87 -12.85 -11.24
N TYR A 89 6.82 -12.89 -10.43
CA TYR A 89 6.47 -11.80 -9.52
C TYR A 89 7.18 -11.92 -8.18
N LEU A 90 7.42 -10.78 -7.52
CA LEU A 90 8.03 -10.74 -6.20
C LEU A 90 7.18 -11.53 -5.17
N PRO A 91 7.81 -12.29 -4.25
CA PRO A 91 7.09 -13.08 -3.23
C PRO A 91 6.11 -12.26 -2.38
N ALA A 92 6.44 -11.01 -2.05
CA ALA A 92 5.55 -10.11 -1.33
C ALA A 92 4.27 -9.77 -2.11
N VAL A 93 4.28 -9.86 -3.44
CA VAL A 93 3.13 -9.63 -4.33
C VAL A 93 2.32 -10.91 -4.49
N THR A 94 2.98 -12.02 -4.85
CA THR A 94 2.31 -13.31 -5.05
C THR A 94 1.68 -13.82 -3.75
N GLY A 95 2.39 -13.73 -2.63
CA GLY A 95 1.88 -14.14 -1.31
C GLY A 95 0.58 -13.42 -0.93
N TYR A 96 0.39 -12.21 -1.41
CA TYR A 96 -0.82 -11.43 -1.13
C TYR A 96 -2.03 -11.83 -2.00
N TYR A 97 -1.82 -12.14 -3.28
CA TYR A 97 -2.89 -12.30 -4.27
C TYR A 97 -3.12 -13.74 -4.75
N ALA A 98 -2.30 -14.70 -4.32
CA ALA A 98 -2.46 -16.11 -4.66
C ALA A 98 -3.36 -16.86 -3.67
N ASP A 99 -3.94 -17.98 -4.13
CA ASP A 99 -4.57 -18.96 -3.25
C ASP A 99 -3.53 -19.79 -2.47
N ALA A 100 -3.99 -20.78 -1.70
CA ALA A 100 -3.11 -21.66 -0.92
C ALA A 100 -2.20 -22.54 -1.79
N ASN A 101 -2.53 -22.73 -3.06
CA ASN A 101 -1.75 -23.51 -4.03
C ASN A 101 -0.78 -22.64 -4.83
N GLY A 102 -0.73 -21.34 -4.58
CA GLY A 102 0.11 -20.38 -5.32
C GLY A 102 -0.52 -19.88 -6.62
N ASN A 103 -1.77 -20.20 -6.92
CA ASN A 103 -2.45 -19.73 -8.11
C ASN A 103 -2.91 -18.27 -7.96
N MET A 104 -2.56 -17.40 -8.90
CA MET A 104 -2.93 -15.99 -8.86
C MET A 104 -4.41 -15.78 -9.14
N LEU A 105 -5.13 -15.27 -8.16
CA LEU A 105 -6.57 -14.99 -8.24
C LEU A 105 -6.86 -13.68 -8.96
N SER A 106 -5.97 -12.71 -8.86
CA SER A 106 -6.04 -11.40 -9.51
C SER A 106 -4.72 -11.09 -10.19
N PHE A 107 -4.72 -10.11 -11.11
CA PHE A 107 -3.53 -9.68 -11.84
C PHE A 107 -2.81 -8.58 -11.04
N PRO A 108 -1.56 -8.80 -10.58
CA PRO A 108 -0.80 -7.76 -9.88
C PRO A 108 -0.56 -6.57 -10.81
N PHE A 109 -0.83 -5.37 -10.32
CA PHE A 109 -0.74 -4.19 -11.17
C PHE A 109 0.09 -3.07 -10.53
N ASN A 110 -0.40 -2.47 -9.45
CA ASN A 110 0.27 -1.35 -8.81
C ASN A 110 0.48 -1.66 -7.33
N ALA A 111 1.70 -2.08 -7.02
CA ALA A 111 2.13 -2.31 -5.64
C ALA A 111 3.05 -1.18 -5.19
N SER A 112 2.90 -0.77 -3.94
CA SER A 112 3.76 0.22 -3.27
C SER A 112 4.10 -0.26 -1.87
N THR A 113 5.01 0.44 -1.20
CA THR A 113 5.27 0.28 0.23
C THR A 113 5.48 1.68 0.83
N PRO A 114 5.17 1.91 2.10
CA PRO A 114 5.46 3.20 2.70
C PRO A 114 6.97 3.37 2.90
N ILE A 115 7.46 4.58 2.67
CA ILE A 115 8.85 4.97 2.90
C ILE A 115 8.90 6.33 3.61
N LEU A 116 10.07 6.71 4.08
CA LEU A 116 10.35 8.01 4.64
C LEU A 116 10.87 8.96 3.56
N TYR A 117 10.28 10.14 3.47
CA TYR A 117 10.76 11.29 2.69
C TYR A 117 11.18 12.40 3.65
N TYR A 118 12.21 13.18 3.30
CA TYR A 118 12.60 14.33 4.09
C TYR A 118 13.15 15.48 3.25
N ASN A 119 13.02 16.68 3.76
CA ASN A 119 13.49 17.91 3.15
C ASN A 119 14.96 18.13 3.54
N LYS A 120 15.88 17.84 2.62
CA LYS A 120 17.34 17.96 2.86
C LYS A 120 17.79 19.39 3.13
N ASN A 121 17.07 20.40 2.60
CA ASN A 121 17.37 21.79 2.85
C ASN A 121 17.10 22.16 4.32
N MET A 122 15.92 21.78 4.84
CA MET A 122 15.57 21.98 6.26
C MET A 122 16.52 21.24 7.20
N PHE A 123 16.99 20.05 6.82
CA PHE A 123 17.99 19.31 7.60
C PHE A 123 19.30 20.11 7.69
N ARG A 124 19.82 20.62 6.57
CA ARG A 124 21.03 21.48 6.56
C ARG A 124 20.83 22.71 7.45
N ASP A 125 19.71 23.40 7.29
CA ASP A 125 19.41 24.63 8.03
C ASP A 125 19.28 24.37 9.54
N ALA A 126 18.81 23.17 9.92
CA ALA A 126 18.74 22.75 11.31
C ALA A 126 20.07 22.18 11.88
N GLY A 127 21.13 22.09 11.03
CA GLY A 127 22.40 21.49 11.41
C GLY A 127 22.36 19.97 11.55
N LEU A 128 21.41 19.33 10.86
CA LEU A 128 21.32 17.87 10.70
C LEU A 128 22.04 17.44 9.40
N ASP A 129 22.53 16.21 9.35
CA ASP A 129 23.14 15.68 8.14
C ASP A 129 22.08 15.44 7.05
N PRO A 130 22.12 16.18 5.91
CA PRO A 130 21.14 16.02 4.85
C PRO A 130 21.26 14.68 4.07
N ASN A 131 22.28 13.85 4.35
CA ASN A 131 22.49 12.56 3.71
C ASN A 131 22.26 11.38 4.64
N ALA A 132 21.90 11.62 5.90
CA ALA A 132 21.61 10.62 6.92
C ALA A 132 20.14 10.71 7.36
N PRO A 133 19.19 10.04 6.67
CA PRO A 133 17.80 9.98 7.12
C PRO A 133 17.70 9.26 8.47
N PRO A 134 16.78 9.68 9.37
CA PRO A 134 16.54 8.96 10.61
C PRO A 134 16.05 7.53 10.33
N LYS A 135 16.62 6.56 11.04
CA LYS A 135 16.33 5.12 10.87
C LYS A 135 15.46 4.57 11.99
N THR A 136 15.48 5.21 13.14
CA THR A 136 14.75 4.76 14.32
C THR A 136 13.76 5.83 14.79
N TRP A 137 12.70 5.42 15.50
CA TRP A 137 11.75 6.36 16.08
C TRP A 137 12.39 7.34 17.08
N PRO A 138 13.39 6.93 17.93
CA PRO A 138 14.15 7.88 18.70
C PRO A 138 14.86 8.96 17.86
N GLU A 139 15.49 8.57 16.73
CA GLU A 139 16.12 9.54 15.82
C GLU A 139 15.09 10.46 15.17
N VAL A 140 13.93 9.94 14.71
CA VAL A 140 12.83 10.80 14.21
C VAL A 140 12.40 11.82 15.24
N GLY A 141 12.29 11.41 16.51
CA GLY A 141 11.96 12.33 17.62
C GLY A 141 13.02 13.41 17.84
N GLN A 142 14.30 13.04 17.80
CA GLN A 142 15.42 13.99 17.96
C GLN A 142 15.46 14.98 16.80
N ASP A 143 15.37 14.49 15.56
CA ASP A 143 15.38 15.35 14.37
C ASP A 143 14.16 16.27 14.33
N ALA A 144 12.95 15.73 14.59
CA ALA A 144 11.73 16.52 14.63
C ALA A 144 11.80 17.62 15.70
N LYS A 145 12.36 17.33 16.88
CA LYS A 145 12.59 18.32 17.93
C LYS A 145 13.54 19.41 17.45
N ARG A 146 14.69 19.04 16.88
CA ARG A 146 15.68 19.97 16.37
C ARG A 146 15.11 20.87 15.26
N LEU A 147 14.36 20.29 14.33
CA LEU A 147 13.68 21.02 13.26
C LEU A 147 12.66 22.03 13.84
N ARG A 148 11.88 21.62 14.83
CA ARG A 148 10.93 22.53 15.53
C ARG A 148 11.64 23.68 16.26
N GLU A 149 12.78 23.44 16.90
CA GLU A 149 13.61 24.46 17.53
C GLU A 149 14.14 25.48 16.55
N GLN A 150 14.33 25.11 15.29
CA GLN A 150 14.74 26.01 14.19
C GLN A 150 13.55 26.66 13.47
N GLY A 151 12.34 26.56 14.00
CA GLY A 151 11.15 27.26 13.49
C GLY A 151 10.40 26.54 12.39
N VAL A 152 10.76 25.30 12.04
CA VAL A 152 9.97 24.47 11.09
C VAL A 152 8.59 24.23 11.70
N SER A 153 7.52 24.48 10.93
CA SER A 153 6.14 24.45 11.46
C SER A 153 5.65 23.04 11.84
N CYS A 154 6.23 22.00 11.26
CA CYS A 154 5.88 20.60 11.50
C CYS A 154 7.14 19.73 11.34
N GLY A 155 7.51 18.94 12.39
CA GLY A 155 8.66 18.05 12.35
C GLY A 155 8.44 16.91 11.33
N PHE A 156 7.38 16.13 11.52
CA PHE A 156 6.97 15.12 10.56
C PHE A 156 5.45 14.93 10.49
N THR A 157 5.00 14.35 9.38
CA THR A 157 3.61 13.97 9.14
C THR A 157 3.52 12.62 8.43
N THR A 158 2.32 12.05 8.33
CA THR A 158 2.07 10.75 7.70
C THR A 158 0.82 10.79 6.84
N SER A 159 0.86 10.15 5.69
CA SER A 159 -0.34 9.72 4.94
C SER A 159 -0.78 8.34 5.41
N TRP A 160 -2.00 7.93 5.07
CA TRP A 160 -2.51 6.57 5.29
C TRP A 160 -2.25 6.06 6.72
N PRO A 161 -2.78 6.70 7.75
CA PRO A 161 -2.35 6.51 9.15
C PRO A 161 -2.48 5.06 9.63
N SER A 162 -3.54 4.34 9.29
CA SER A 162 -3.67 2.92 9.62
C SER A 162 -2.61 2.07 8.91
N TRP A 163 -2.48 2.25 7.57
CA TRP A 163 -1.55 1.45 6.77
C TRP A 163 -0.09 1.62 7.17
N ILE A 164 0.32 2.84 7.52
CA ILE A 164 1.71 3.14 7.90
C ILE A 164 1.97 2.84 9.37
N ASN A 165 1.14 3.38 10.30
CA ASN A 165 1.45 3.38 11.72
C ASN A 165 0.85 2.18 12.49
N VAL A 166 0.03 1.33 11.84
CA VAL A 166 -0.50 0.09 12.44
C VAL A 166 -0.07 -1.13 11.62
N GLU A 167 -0.43 -1.18 10.36
CA GLU A 167 -0.25 -2.36 9.50
C GLU A 167 1.22 -2.59 9.15
N ASN A 168 1.87 -1.60 8.50
CA ASN A 168 3.30 -1.67 8.19
C ASN A 168 4.19 -1.56 9.42
N PHE A 169 3.76 -0.79 10.44
CA PHE A 169 4.45 -0.78 11.73
C PHE A 169 4.51 -2.20 12.32
N SER A 170 3.37 -2.91 12.38
CA SER A 170 3.34 -4.28 12.91
C SER A 170 4.23 -5.20 12.08
N ALA A 171 4.13 -5.17 10.74
CA ALA A 171 4.96 -5.99 9.86
C ALA A 171 6.46 -5.69 10.04
N PHE A 172 6.84 -4.42 10.07
CA PHE A 172 8.23 -3.96 10.17
C PHE A 172 8.87 -4.26 11.54
N HIS A 173 8.05 -4.45 12.58
CA HIS A 173 8.47 -4.92 13.90
C HIS A 173 8.23 -6.41 14.14
N ASN A 174 7.84 -7.16 13.09
CA ASN A 174 7.53 -8.58 13.15
C ASN A 174 6.45 -8.93 14.21
N LEU A 175 5.47 -8.05 14.38
CA LEU A 175 4.37 -8.21 15.32
C LEU A 175 3.10 -8.68 14.59
N PRO A 176 2.30 -9.59 15.19
CA PRO A 176 1.03 -9.99 14.60
C PRO A 176 0.02 -8.83 14.62
N LEU A 177 -0.63 -8.60 13.49
CA LEU A 177 -1.81 -7.74 13.42
C LEU A 177 -3.07 -8.50 13.88
N ALA A 178 -3.13 -9.79 13.52
CA ALA A 178 -4.20 -10.70 13.86
C ALA A 178 -3.67 -12.14 14.01
N THR A 179 -4.44 -12.99 14.65
CA THR A 179 -4.20 -14.44 14.70
C THR A 179 -4.31 -15.08 13.32
N ARG A 180 -4.07 -16.38 13.21
CA ARG A 180 -4.14 -17.12 11.94
C ARG A 180 -3.22 -16.54 10.87
N ALA A 181 -1.99 -16.15 11.25
CA ALA A 181 -1.03 -15.52 10.34
C ALA A 181 -1.64 -14.33 9.58
N ASN A 182 -2.20 -13.37 10.32
CA ASN A 182 -2.91 -12.20 9.77
C ASN A 182 -4.09 -12.56 8.86
N GLY A 183 -4.83 -13.63 9.18
CA GLY A 183 -6.02 -14.07 8.46
C GLY A 183 -5.76 -15.03 7.29
N PHE A 184 -4.51 -15.36 6.97
CA PHE A 184 -4.22 -16.34 5.91
C PHE A 184 -4.64 -17.77 6.29
N GLY A 185 -4.67 -18.09 7.58
CA GLY A 185 -5.01 -19.41 8.11
C GLY A 185 -6.51 -19.66 8.36
N GLY A 186 -7.37 -18.66 8.16
CA GLY A 186 -8.82 -18.87 8.33
C GLY A 186 -9.62 -17.62 8.67
N LEU A 187 -10.94 -17.73 8.54
CA LEU A 187 -11.88 -16.61 8.79
C LEU A 187 -12.13 -16.34 10.27
N ASP A 188 -11.78 -17.30 11.14
CA ASP A 188 -11.86 -17.21 12.60
C ASP A 188 -10.73 -16.36 13.22
N ALA A 189 -9.96 -15.65 12.39
CA ALA A 189 -8.93 -14.73 12.83
C ALA A 189 -9.48 -13.66 13.79
N VAL A 190 -8.63 -13.25 14.74
CA VAL A 190 -8.91 -12.23 15.75
C VAL A 190 -7.80 -11.18 15.71
N LEU A 191 -8.17 -9.91 15.68
CA LEU A 191 -7.22 -8.80 15.76
C LEU A 191 -6.51 -8.77 17.11
N THR A 192 -5.21 -8.52 17.10
CA THR A 192 -4.34 -8.55 18.29
C THR A 192 -3.35 -7.38 18.31
N PHE A 193 -3.55 -6.37 17.47
CA PHE A 193 -2.59 -5.27 17.32
C PHE A 193 -2.55 -4.29 18.52
N ASN A 194 -3.47 -4.38 19.50
CA ASN A 194 -3.43 -3.61 20.74
C ASN A 194 -2.35 -4.10 21.73
N ASN A 195 -1.22 -4.57 21.21
CA ASN A 195 -0.07 -5.03 21.99
C ASN A 195 0.72 -3.84 22.59
N PRO A 196 1.55 -4.06 23.64
CA PRO A 196 2.26 -3.00 24.32
C PRO A 196 3.19 -2.14 23.42
N VAL A 197 3.76 -2.73 22.36
CA VAL A 197 4.66 -2.03 21.43
C VAL A 197 3.88 -1.02 20.59
N LEU A 198 2.74 -1.42 20.00
CA LEU A 198 1.91 -0.50 19.24
C LEU A 198 1.24 0.55 20.12
N VAL A 199 0.81 0.17 21.31
CA VAL A 199 0.28 1.14 22.30
C VAL A 199 1.32 2.21 22.63
N ARG A 200 2.57 1.83 22.90
CA ARG A 200 3.68 2.76 23.11
C ARG A 200 3.88 3.68 21.90
N HIS A 201 3.84 3.11 20.68
CA HIS A 201 4.03 3.88 19.47
C HIS A 201 2.92 4.93 19.28
N VAL A 202 1.66 4.55 19.39
CA VAL A 202 0.52 5.48 19.24
C VAL A 202 0.52 6.53 20.37
N ALA A 203 0.88 6.15 21.59
CA ALA A 203 1.03 7.10 22.70
C ALA A 203 2.14 8.13 22.43
N GLN A 204 3.26 7.70 21.84
CA GLN A 204 4.35 8.61 21.49
C GLN A 204 3.94 9.55 20.34
N LEU A 205 3.23 9.07 19.34
CA LEU A 205 2.69 9.93 18.28
C LEU A 205 1.72 10.97 18.85
N ALA A 206 0.81 10.57 19.73
CA ALA A 206 -0.13 11.47 20.38
C ALA A 206 0.58 12.52 21.25
N GLU A 207 1.69 12.17 21.91
CA GLU A 207 2.50 13.14 22.67
C GLU A 207 3.21 14.12 21.73
N TRP A 208 3.80 13.64 20.65
CA TRP A 208 4.45 14.49 19.64
C TRP A 208 3.47 15.40 18.88
N GLN A 209 2.21 14.99 18.77
CA GLN A 209 1.15 15.82 18.18
C GLN A 209 0.94 17.13 18.95
N LYS A 210 1.09 17.12 20.29
CA LYS A 210 0.90 18.31 21.14
C LYS A 210 1.92 19.41 20.86
N THR A 211 3.13 19.03 20.43
CA THR A 211 4.25 19.93 20.16
C THR A 211 4.53 20.16 18.69
N LYS A 212 3.73 19.58 17.80
CA LYS A 212 3.94 19.58 16.36
C LYS A 212 5.25 18.95 15.91
N MET A 213 5.87 18.13 16.75
CA MET A 213 6.91 17.20 16.31
C MET A 213 6.33 16.19 15.33
N PHE A 214 5.16 15.63 15.66
CA PHE A 214 4.24 14.98 14.73
C PHE A 214 3.05 15.89 14.49
N ASP A 215 2.59 16.01 13.24
CA ASP A 215 1.38 16.77 12.93
C ASP A 215 0.46 15.97 11.99
N TYR A 216 -0.55 15.35 12.59
CA TYR A 216 -1.56 14.60 11.86
C TYR A 216 -2.36 15.53 10.95
N SER A 217 -2.51 15.16 9.69
CA SER A 217 -3.07 16.02 8.65
C SER A 217 -4.24 15.38 7.89
N GLY A 218 -4.86 14.36 8.48
CA GLY A 218 -6.01 13.68 7.89
C GLY A 218 -5.68 12.33 7.26
N ARG A 219 -6.70 11.69 6.69
CA ARG A 219 -6.64 10.33 6.11
C ARG A 219 -6.11 10.33 4.68
N ALA A 220 -5.89 9.16 4.15
CA ALA A 220 -5.41 8.94 2.79
C ALA A 220 -4.18 9.82 2.46
N GLN A 221 -4.19 10.56 1.35
CA GLN A 221 -3.10 11.42 0.90
C GLN A 221 -3.13 12.84 1.47
N SER A 222 -3.96 13.16 2.46
CA SER A 222 -4.18 14.53 2.93
C SER A 222 -2.91 15.23 3.45
N ALA A 223 -1.91 14.47 3.87
CA ALA A 223 -0.63 15.01 4.37
C ALA A 223 0.38 15.36 3.25
N GLU A 224 0.23 14.81 2.05
CA GLU A 224 1.21 14.99 0.96
C GLU A 224 1.48 16.45 0.59
N PRO A 225 0.46 17.33 0.43
CA PRO A 225 0.68 18.74 0.10
C PRO A 225 1.50 19.48 1.15
N ARG A 226 1.40 19.13 2.43
CA ARG A 226 2.14 19.78 3.51
C ARG A 226 3.64 19.51 3.43
N PHE A 227 4.03 18.31 3.00
CA PHE A 227 5.42 18.01 2.73
C PHE A 227 5.89 18.70 1.45
N GLN A 228 5.13 18.58 0.35
CA GLN A 228 5.46 19.19 -0.94
C GLN A 228 5.64 20.71 -0.85
N ASN A 229 4.83 21.38 -0.01
CA ASN A 229 4.92 22.82 0.22
C ASN A 229 6.05 23.22 1.21
N GLY A 230 6.75 22.25 1.81
CA GLY A 230 7.79 22.51 2.81
C GLY A 230 7.25 22.95 4.17
N GLU A 231 6.03 22.58 4.53
CA GLU A 231 5.48 22.84 5.88
C GLU A 231 6.01 21.81 6.89
N CYS A 232 6.10 20.54 6.49
CA CYS A 232 6.65 19.45 7.29
C CYS A 232 8.02 19.01 6.73
N ALA A 233 8.99 18.79 7.62
CA ALA A 233 10.34 18.43 7.23
C ALA A 233 10.50 16.94 6.87
N ILE A 234 9.74 16.07 7.51
CA ILE A 234 9.75 14.61 7.29
C ILE A 234 8.32 14.16 6.97
N PHE A 235 8.21 13.21 6.05
CA PHE A 235 6.93 12.65 5.61
C PHE A 235 7.02 11.14 5.48
N LEU A 236 6.10 10.42 6.10
CA LEU A 236 5.90 9.01 5.88
C LEU A 236 4.76 8.81 4.88
N GLY A 237 5.07 8.25 3.72
CA GLY A 237 4.10 8.13 2.64
C GLY A 237 4.40 6.98 1.69
N SER A 238 3.48 6.73 0.77
CA SER A 238 3.62 5.69 -0.23
C SER A 238 4.79 5.96 -1.17
N SER A 239 5.55 4.94 -1.54
CA SER A 239 6.54 5.03 -2.62
C SER A 239 5.93 5.47 -3.97
N ALA A 240 4.63 5.20 -4.17
CA ALA A 240 3.90 5.57 -5.38
C ALA A 240 3.76 7.08 -5.58
N THR A 241 3.91 7.88 -4.52
CA THR A 241 3.83 9.35 -4.61
C THR A 241 5.17 10.01 -4.94
N ARG A 242 6.25 9.23 -5.07
CA ARG A 242 7.60 9.75 -5.32
C ARG A 242 7.67 10.72 -6.52
N ALA A 243 7.10 10.31 -7.64
CA ALA A 243 7.16 11.14 -8.85
C ALA A 243 6.40 12.48 -8.66
N ASP A 244 5.29 12.45 -7.96
CA ASP A 244 4.48 13.64 -7.67
C ASP A 244 5.17 14.55 -6.64
N ILE A 245 5.78 13.97 -5.60
CA ILE A 245 6.58 14.71 -4.60
C ILE A 245 7.75 15.43 -5.29
N VAL A 246 8.52 14.74 -6.14
CA VAL A 246 9.66 15.34 -6.84
C VAL A 246 9.22 16.47 -7.78
N ALA A 247 8.09 16.28 -8.47
CA ALA A 247 7.59 17.29 -9.41
C ALA A 247 7.05 18.57 -8.73
N ASN A 248 6.55 18.45 -7.49
CA ASN A 248 5.87 19.55 -6.80
C ASN A 248 6.71 20.19 -5.68
N SER A 249 7.76 19.53 -5.21
CA SER A 249 8.65 20.08 -4.18
C SER A 249 9.67 21.03 -4.77
N LYS A 250 9.91 22.19 -4.10
CA LYS A 250 10.91 23.18 -4.48
C LYS A 250 12.23 23.04 -3.68
N PHE A 251 12.47 21.88 -3.11
CA PHE A 251 13.64 21.56 -2.30
C PHE A 251 14.19 20.18 -2.68
N GLU A 252 15.40 19.89 -2.24
CA GLU A 252 16.01 18.58 -2.44
C GLU A 252 15.35 17.53 -1.53
N VAL A 253 14.74 16.53 -2.14
CA VAL A 253 14.05 15.44 -1.42
C VAL A 253 15.06 14.35 -1.08
N GLY A 254 15.11 13.96 0.19
CA GLY A 254 15.81 12.78 0.68
C GLY A 254 14.85 11.63 0.92
N TYR A 255 15.40 10.43 1.04
CA TYR A 255 14.64 9.17 1.16
C TYR A 255 15.25 8.27 2.21
N GLY A 256 14.42 7.53 2.94
CA GLY A 256 14.81 6.52 3.90
C GLY A 256 13.79 5.40 4.00
N MET A 257 14.17 4.30 4.63
CA MET A 257 13.23 3.26 5.05
C MET A 257 12.33 3.79 6.17
N LEU A 258 11.25 3.07 6.46
CA LEU A 258 10.43 3.34 7.64
C LEU A 258 11.28 3.27 8.90
N PRO A 259 11.04 4.17 9.88
CA PRO A 259 11.71 4.08 11.16
C PRO A 259 11.17 2.91 12.00
N TYR A 260 12.02 2.37 12.86
CA TYR A 260 11.67 1.28 13.77
C TYR A 260 12.11 1.56 15.21
N TRP A 261 11.53 0.83 16.16
CA TRP A 261 11.98 0.84 17.55
C TRP A 261 13.13 -0.17 17.71
N PRO A 262 14.36 0.26 18.03
CA PRO A 262 15.53 -0.64 18.03
C PRO A 262 15.53 -1.65 19.19
N ASP A 263 14.72 -1.41 20.22
CA ASP A 263 14.53 -2.28 21.37
C ASP A 263 13.48 -3.40 21.14
N VAL A 264 12.85 -3.43 19.98
CA VAL A 264 11.88 -4.48 19.61
C VAL A 264 12.62 -5.60 18.89
N GLU A 265 12.63 -6.78 19.49
CA GLU A 265 13.28 -7.96 18.92
C GLU A 265 12.70 -8.31 17.53
N GLY A 266 13.56 -8.63 16.58
CA GLY A 266 13.21 -8.97 15.22
C GLY A 266 13.08 -7.77 14.26
N SER A 267 13.03 -6.53 14.80
CA SER A 267 12.99 -5.32 13.98
C SER A 267 14.39 -4.90 13.47
N PRO A 268 14.52 -4.22 12.31
CA PRO A 268 13.47 -4.13 11.31
C PRO A 268 13.27 -5.44 10.54
N GLN A 269 12.02 -5.72 10.15
CA GLN A 269 11.63 -6.79 9.24
C GLN A 269 11.25 -6.19 7.87
N ASN A 270 10.81 -6.97 6.90
CA ASN A 270 10.28 -6.43 5.66
C ASN A 270 8.95 -5.68 5.89
N SER A 271 8.69 -4.64 5.11
CA SER A 271 7.37 -4.01 5.02
C SER A 271 6.40 -4.86 4.18
N ILE A 272 5.11 -4.54 4.25
CA ILE A 272 4.08 -5.14 3.39
C ILE A 272 3.68 -4.21 2.26
N ILE A 273 3.13 -4.79 1.19
CA ILE A 273 2.63 -4.01 0.06
C ILE A 273 1.36 -3.26 0.42
N GLY A 274 1.14 -2.17 -0.30
CA GLY A 274 -0.13 -1.52 -0.52
C GLY A 274 -0.38 -1.40 -2.00
N GLY A 275 -1.46 -0.71 -2.38
CA GLY A 275 -1.81 -0.49 -3.76
C GLY A 275 -2.98 -1.34 -4.20
N ALA A 276 -2.98 -1.85 -5.44
CA ALA A 276 -4.13 -2.55 -5.97
C ALA A 276 -3.74 -3.60 -7.03
N THR A 277 -4.69 -4.48 -7.27
CA THR A 277 -4.64 -5.56 -8.25
C THR A 277 -5.87 -5.50 -9.15
N LEU A 278 -5.80 -6.09 -10.33
CA LEU A 278 -6.91 -6.14 -11.27
C LEU A 278 -7.63 -7.47 -11.13
N TRP A 279 -8.91 -7.38 -10.76
CA TRP A 279 -9.82 -8.52 -10.67
C TRP A 279 -10.66 -8.63 -11.93
N VAL A 280 -10.87 -9.85 -12.40
CA VAL A 280 -11.76 -10.13 -13.54
C VAL A 280 -13.11 -10.58 -13.00
N LEU A 281 -14.17 -9.97 -13.47
CA LEU A 281 -15.53 -10.32 -13.07
C LEU A 281 -16.17 -11.29 -14.06
N ARG A 282 -16.93 -12.26 -13.54
CA ARG A 282 -17.66 -13.24 -14.34
C ARG A 282 -18.90 -12.61 -15.03
N ASP A 283 -19.57 -13.41 -15.84
CA ASP A 283 -20.79 -13.08 -16.57
C ASP A 283 -20.61 -11.95 -17.60
N ARG A 284 -19.43 -11.90 -18.24
CA ARG A 284 -19.15 -11.06 -19.41
C ARG A 284 -19.09 -11.92 -20.69
N PRO A 285 -19.29 -11.31 -21.88
CA PRO A 285 -19.12 -12.00 -23.14
C PRO A 285 -17.74 -12.66 -23.29
N ARG A 286 -17.70 -13.85 -23.85
CA ARG A 286 -16.46 -14.64 -24.01
C ARG A 286 -15.36 -13.87 -24.76
N GLU A 287 -15.74 -13.06 -25.74
CA GLU A 287 -14.79 -12.25 -26.50
C GLU A 287 -14.13 -11.14 -25.67
N GLU A 288 -14.81 -10.60 -24.66
CA GLU A 288 -14.19 -9.63 -23.75
C GLU A 288 -13.06 -10.26 -22.95
N TYR A 289 -13.20 -11.52 -22.53
CA TYR A 289 -12.14 -12.23 -21.79
C TYR A 289 -10.87 -12.45 -22.61
N LYS A 290 -10.97 -12.62 -23.92
CA LYS A 290 -9.81 -12.64 -24.82
C LYS A 290 -9.09 -11.31 -24.79
N GLY A 291 -9.83 -10.20 -24.86
CA GLY A 291 -9.28 -8.85 -24.74
C GLY A 291 -8.63 -8.59 -23.38
N VAL A 292 -9.26 -9.08 -22.29
CA VAL A 292 -8.68 -8.99 -20.92
C VAL A 292 -7.34 -9.74 -20.86
N ALA A 293 -7.28 -10.97 -21.36
CA ALA A 293 -6.07 -11.78 -21.33
C ALA A 293 -4.94 -11.14 -22.15
N LYS A 294 -5.23 -10.61 -23.34
CA LYS A 294 -4.26 -9.85 -24.15
C LYS A 294 -3.76 -8.59 -23.44
N PHE A 295 -4.64 -7.88 -22.75
CA PHE A 295 -4.24 -6.72 -21.96
C PHE A 295 -3.32 -7.13 -20.79
N PHE A 296 -3.61 -8.21 -20.09
CA PHE A 296 -2.76 -8.71 -19.02
C PHE A 296 -1.42 -9.23 -19.54
N ALA A 297 -1.39 -9.90 -20.70
CA ALA A 297 -0.15 -10.25 -21.37
C ALA A 297 0.69 -9.02 -21.75
N PHE A 298 0.05 -7.95 -22.24
CA PHE A 298 0.73 -6.66 -22.48
C PHE A 298 1.30 -6.06 -21.18
N LEU A 299 0.52 -6.02 -20.10
CA LEU A 299 0.97 -5.52 -18.81
C LEU A 299 2.08 -6.38 -18.19
N SER A 300 2.22 -7.64 -18.57
CA SER A 300 3.27 -8.54 -18.07
C SER A 300 4.63 -8.33 -18.75
N ARG A 301 4.71 -7.54 -19.82
CA ARG A 301 5.96 -7.27 -20.52
C ARG A 301 6.94 -6.50 -19.63
N PRO A 302 8.21 -6.93 -19.54
CA PRO A 302 9.19 -6.26 -18.68
C PRO A 302 9.36 -4.77 -18.95
N GLU A 303 9.34 -4.37 -20.23
CA GLU A 303 9.45 -2.97 -20.65
C GLU A 303 8.25 -2.12 -20.20
N VAL A 304 7.04 -2.71 -20.21
CA VAL A 304 5.82 -2.03 -19.74
C VAL A 304 5.86 -1.85 -18.22
N GLN A 305 6.26 -2.89 -17.49
CA GLN A 305 6.38 -2.85 -16.04
C GLN A 305 7.51 -1.93 -15.58
N ALA A 306 8.67 -1.96 -16.25
CA ALA A 306 9.78 -1.06 -15.96
C ALA A 306 9.40 0.40 -16.20
N ALA A 307 8.75 0.71 -17.32
CA ALA A 307 8.26 2.05 -17.63
C ALA A 307 7.22 2.53 -16.59
N TRP A 308 6.30 1.65 -16.18
CA TRP A 308 5.32 1.94 -15.13
C TRP A 308 5.99 2.30 -13.80
N HIS A 309 6.94 1.46 -13.35
CA HIS A 309 7.74 1.71 -12.17
C HIS A 309 8.49 3.06 -12.22
N GLN A 310 9.20 3.31 -13.31
CA GLN A 310 10.03 4.51 -13.45
C GLN A 310 9.21 5.81 -13.47
N ASN A 311 8.04 5.78 -14.11
CA ASN A 311 7.18 6.96 -14.27
C ASN A 311 6.23 7.23 -13.09
N THR A 312 6.11 6.31 -12.14
CA THR A 312 5.19 6.45 -11.02
C THR A 312 5.88 6.46 -9.66
N GLY A 313 6.63 5.44 -9.33
CA GLY A 313 7.19 5.14 -8.02
C GLY A 313 6.56 3.88 -7.40
N TYR A 314 5.60 3.24 -8.09
CA TYR A 314 5.19 1.88 -7.75
C TYR A 314 6.37 0.93 -7.85
N LEU A 315 6.33 -0.17 -7.10
CA LEU A 315 7.37 -1.21 -7.15
C LEU A 315 7.47 -1.82 -8.55
N PRO A 316 8.66 -2.21 -9.03
CA PRO A 316 8.78 -3.16 -10.12
C PRO A 316 8.34 -4.52 -9.57
N ILE A 317 7.15 -4.98 -9.94
CA ILE A 317 6.51 -6.16 -9.35
C ILE A 317 7.11 -7.49 -9.83
N THR A 318 8.04 -7.45 -10.79
CA THR A 318 8.81 -8.61 -11.27
C THR A 318 10.31 -8.34 -11.23
N GLN A 319 11.10 -9.41 -11.07
CA GLN A 319 12.56 -9.31 -11.08
C GLN A 319 13.08 -8.78 -12.42
N THR A 320 12.48 -9.22 -13.53
CA THR A 320 12.89 -8.79 -14.87
C THR A 320 12.67 -7.29 -15.11
N ALA A 321 11.57 -6.72 -14.59
CA ALA A 321 11.33 -5.28 -14.67
C ALA A 321 12.34 -4.48 -13.81
N PHE A 322 12.69 -5.01 -12.64
CA PHE A 322 13.71 -4.41 -11.77
C PHE A 322 15.10 -4.40 -12.45
N ASP A 323 15.51 -5.55 -13.01
CA ASP A 323 16.81 -5.69 -13.67
C ASP A 323 16.88 -4.81 -14.93
N LEU A 324 15.79 -4.69 -15.67
CA LEU A 324 15.70 -3.79 -16.82
C LEU A 324 15.83 -2.32 -16.39
N ALA A 325 15.11 -1.89 -15.37
CA ALA A 325 15.23 -0.53 -14.85
C ALA A 325 16.68 -0.23 -14.36
N ARG A 326 17.32 -1.21 -13.72
CA ARG A 326 18.72 -1.12 -13.29
C ARG A 326 19.66 -1.00 -14.48
N SER A 327 19.52 -1.85 -15.49
CA SER A 327 20.38 -1.82 -16.69
C SER A 327 20.25 -0.51 -17.47
N GLN A 328 19.10 0.16 -17.37
CA GLN A 328 18.85 1.48 -17.93
C GLN A 328 19.46 2.61 -17.06
N GLY A 329 20.13 2.32 -15.95
CA GLY A 329 20.72 3.31 -15.03
C GLY A 329 19.65 4.14 -14.28
N PHE A 330 18.43 3.63 -14.13
CA PHE A 330 17.35 4.38 -13.51
C PHE A 330 17.64 4.71 -12.04
N TYR A 331 18.15 3.76 -11.27
CA TYR A 331 18.42 3.95 -9.84
C TYR A 331 19.61 4.90 -9.59
N ASP A 332 20.57 4.97 -10.52
CA ASP A 332 21.69 5.90 -10.43
C ASP A 332 21.23 7.36 -10.65
N ARG A 333 20.27 7.55 -11.56
CA ARG A 333 19.72 8.88 -11.87
C ARG A 333 18.56 9.31 -10.98
N THR A 334 18.00 8.37 -10.19
CA THR A 334 16.82 8.61 -9.36
C THR A 334 17.09 8.16 -7.94
N PRO A 335 17.78 8.98 -7.14
CA PRO A 335 18.08 8.67 -5.75
C PRO A 335 16.80 8.30 -4.98
N GLY A 336 16.90 7.29 -4.13
CA GLY A 336 15.79 6.81 -3.30
C GLY A 336 14.76 5.91 -4.00
N ALA A 337 14.82 5.75 -5.33
CA ALA A 337 13.89 4.86 -6.02
C ALA A 337 14.06 3.38 -5.62
N ALA A 338 15.27 2.97 -5.20
CA ALA A 338 15.54 1.62 -4.74
C ALA A 338 15.06 1.34 -3.30
N ILE A 339 14.89 2.37 -2.46
CA ILE A 339 14.54 2.21 -1.02
C ILE A 339 13.29 1.34 -0.80
N SER A 340 12.28 1.50 -1.63
CA SER A 340 11.04 0.73 -1.52
C SER A 340 11.26 -0.77 -1.76
N ILE A 341 12.16 -1.13 -2.69
CA ILE A 341 12.51 -2.53 -2.98
C ILE A 341 13.41 -3.07 -1.88
N GLU A 342 14.42 -2.33 -1.50
CA GLU A 342 15.34 -2.70 -0.42
C GLU A 342 14.57 -2.97 0.87
N GLN A 343 13.57 -2.14 1.20
CA GLN A 343 12.75 -2.31 2.39
C GLN A 343 11.83 -3.54 2.32
N ILE A 344 11.15 -3.76 1.19
CA ILE A 344 10.20 -4.87 1.09
C ILE A 344 10.90 -6.23 0.95
N THR A 345 12.18 -6.23 0.56
CA THR A 345 13.02 -7.42 0.44
C THR A 345 14.10 -7.50 1.52
N LEU A 346 14.04 -6.67 2.56
CA LEU A 346 15.04 -6.56 3.61
C LEU A 346 15.33 -7.90 4.30
N LYS A 347 14.27 -8.65 4.59
CA LYS A 347 14.31 -10.01 5.14
C LYS A 347 13.22 -10.86 4.48
N PRO A 348 13.37 -12.20 4.48
CA PRO A 348 12.29 -13.09 4.07
C PRO A 348 11.02 -12.83 4.89
N PRO A 349 9.83 -12.76 4.25
CA PRO A 349 8.58 -12.55 4.95
C PRO A 349 8.29 -13.65 5.99
N THR A 350 7.82 -13.24 7.15
CA THR A 350 7.29 -14.10 8.21
C THR A 350 5.77 -14.21 8.11
N GLU A 351 5.14 -14.96 9.00
CA GLU A 351 3.68 -14.97 9.13
C GLU A 351 3.10 -13.59 9.49
N ASN A 352 3.89 -12.72 10.15
CA ASN A 352 3.48 -11.37 10.55
C ASN A 352 3.75 -10.31 9.47
N SER A 353 4.63 -10.60 8.50
CA SER A 353 5.08 -9.60 7.52
C SER A 353 4.87 -9.99 6.05
N ARG A 354 4.14 -11.09 5.77
CA ARG A 354 3.79 -11.47 4.39
C ARG A 354 2.56 -10.76 3.83
N GLY A 355 1.81 -10.03 4.67
CA GLY A 355 0.59 -9.31 4.29
C GLY A 355 -0.57 -9.54 5.25
N ILE A 356 -1.76 -9.12 4.83
CA ILE A 356 -3.01 -9.19 5.62
C ILE A 356 -4.11 -9.77 4.73
N ARG A 357 -4.83 -10.79 5.23
CA ARG A 357 -5.95 -11.43 4.51
C ARG A 357 -7.19 -11.53 5.40
N LEU A 358 -7.67 -10.39 5.85
CA LEU A 358 -8.82 -10.30 6.75
C LEU A 358 -10.08 -9.84 5.99
N GLY A 359 -11.21 -10.45 6.30
CA GLY A 359 -12.50 -10.04 5.74
C GLY A 359 -12.93 -8.66 6.25
N SER A 360 -13.67 -7.92 5.45
CA SER A 360 -14.14 -6.57 5.79
C SER A 360 -13.05 -5.59 6.21
N PHE A 361 -11.80 -5.82 5.81
CA PHE A 361 -10.66 -5.04 6.31
C PHE A 361 -10.69 -3.56 5.89
N VAL A 362 -11.38 -3.22 4.83
CA VAL A 362 -11.66 -1.81 4.47
C VAL A 362 -12.39 -1.10 5.62
N LEU A 363 -13.45 -1.69 6.16
CA LEU A 363 -14.20 -1.13 7.29
C LEU A 363 -13.40 -1.18 8.62
N ILE A 364 -12.55 -2.20 8.77
CA ILE A 364 -11.66 -2.30 9.93
C ILE A 364 -10.63 -1.17 9.89
N ARG A 365 -10.07 -0.85 8.72
CA ARG A 365 -9.13 0.28 8.54
C ARG A 365 -9.80 1.61 8.91
N ASP A 366 -11.06 1.82 8.49
CA ASP A 366 -11.83 3.01 8.89
C ASP A 366 -12.00 3.08 10.42
N ALA A 367 -12.31 1.94 11.07
CA ALA A 367 -12.42 1.89 12.53
C ALA A 367 -11.08 2.19 13.24
N ILE A 368 -9.94 1.71 12.70
CA ILE A 368 -8.62 2.02 13.21
C ILE A 368 -8.35 3.53 13.08
N GLU A 369 -8.63 4.13 11.92
CA GLU A 369 -8.40 5.55 11.68
C GLU A 369 -9.26 6.43 12.60
N ASP A 370 -10.55 6.10 12.82
CA ASP A 370 -11.41 6.79 13.79
C ASP A 370 -10.78 6.83 15.19
N GLU A 371 -10.25 5.71 15.66
CA GLU A 371 -9.68 5.60 16.99
C GLU A 371 -8.30 6.27 17.11
N LEU A 372 -7.47 6.19 16.07
CA LEU A 372 -6.21 6.94 16.01
C LEU A 372 -6.44 8.45 16.07
N GLU A 373 -7.45 8.96 15.35
CA GLU A 373 -7.83 10.38 15.40
C GLU A 373 -8.23 10.83 16.82
N LEU A 374 -8.97 9.98 17.54
CA LEU A 374 -9.31 10.26 18.95
C LEU A 374 -8.09 10.28 19.87
N ALA A 375 -7.13 9.37 19.61
CA ALA A 375 -5.87 9.36 20.37
C ALA A 375 -5.02 10.60 20.06
N PHE A 376 -4.83 10.96 18.80
CA PHE A 376 -4.05 12.14 18.40
C PHE A 376 -4.69 13.46 18.84
N ALA A 377 -6.02 13.50 18.91
CA ALA A 377 -6.75 14.64 19.47
C ALA A 377 -6.73 14.69 21.02
N GLY A 378 -6.10 13.72 21.69
CA GLY A 378 -6.06 13.62 23.16
C GLY A 378 -7.42 13.29 23.80
N LYS A 379 -8.39 12.80 23.04
CA LYS A 379 -9.73 12.43 23.51
C LYS A 379 -9.79 11.02 24.09
N LYS A 380 -8.85 10.16 23.70
CA LYS A 380 -8.66 8.80 24.25
C LYS A 380 -7.18 8.56 24.53
N SER A 381 -6.88 7.69 25.50
CA SER A 381 -5.53 7.14 25.61
C SER A 381 -5.24 6.20 24.43
N ALA A 382 -3.98 6.01 24.09
CA ALA A 382 -3.57 5.09 23.05
C ALA A 382 -4.08 3.66 23.30
N GLN A 383 -4.00 3.18 24.55
CA GLN A 383 -4.55 1.86 24.93
C GLN A 383 -6.06 1.77 24.65
N ALA A 384 -6.84 2.72 25.16
CA ALA A 384 -8.29 2.71 24.97
C ALA A 384 -8.71 2.85 23.51
N ALA A 385 -7.96 3.60 22.70
CA ALA A 385 -8.21 3.73 21.27
C ALA A 385 -7.94 2.41 20.53
N LEU A 386 -6.78 1.78 20.79
CA LEU A 386 -6.45 0.50 20.14
C LEU A 386 -7.36 -0.64 20.61
N ASP A 387 -7.75 -0.70 21.88
CA ASP A 387 -8.71 -1.70 22.39
C ASP A 387 -10.07 -1.53 21.71
N SER A 388 -10.55 -0.30 21.57
CA SER A 388 -11.79 0.01 20.85
C SER A 388 -11.72 -0.38 19.37
N ALA A 389 -10.60 -0.10 18.70
CA ALA A 389 -10.38 -0.48 17.31
C ALA A 389 -10.39 -2.02 17.12
N VAL A 390 -9.71 -2.74 18.01
CA VAL A 390 -9.69 -4.22 18.02
C VAL A 390 -11.11 -4.79 18.25
N GLU A 391 -11.85 -4.26 19.22
CA GLU A 391 -13.22 -4.70 19.49
C GLU A 391 -14.16 -4.46 18.31
N ARG A 392 -14.14 -3.24 17.75
CA ARG A 392 -14.93 -2.87 16.55
C ARG A 392 -14.56 -3.76 15.36
N GLY A 393 -13.28 -3.94 15.12
CA GLY A 393 -12.76 -4.76 14.02
C GLY A 393 -13.13 -6.24 14.19
N ASN A 394 -13.05 -6.80 15.39
CA ASN A 394 -13.44 -8.18 15.65
C ASN A 394 -14.93 -8.42 15.43
N ARG A 395 -15.80 -7.45 15.73
CA ARG A 395 -17.22 -7.54 15.36
C ARG A 395 -17.41 -7.65 13.83
N LEU A 396 -16.65 -6.86 13.05
CA LEU A 396 -16.68 -6.90 11.59
C LEU A 396 -16.17 -8.23 11.04
N LEU A 397 -15.09 -8.79 11.63
CA LEU A 397 -14.57 -10.11 11.27
C LEU A 397 -15.62 -11.20 11.51
N ARG A 398 -16.28 -11.21 12.67
CA ARG A 398 -17.35 -12.18 12.98
C ARG A 398 -18.57 -12.05 12.06
N GLN A 399 -18.91 -10.82 11.63
CA GLN A 399 -19.97 -10.60 10.64
C GLN A 399 -19.57 -11.18 9.27
N PHE A 400 -18.35 -10.95 8.84
CA PHE A 400 -17.81 -11.46 7.58
C PHE A 400 -17.74 -12.99 7.56
N GLU A 401 -17.26 -13.59 8.64
CA GLU A 401 -17.20 -15.06 8.80
C GLU A 401 -18.58 -15.70 8.67
N ARG A 402 -19.60 -15.18 9.39
CA ARG A 402 -20.97 -15.66 9.29
C ARG A 402 -21.59 -15.51 7.90
N ALA A 403 -21.21 -14.48 7.16
CA ALA A 403 -21.65 -14.25 5.79
C ALA A 403 -20.91 -15.11 4.74
N SER A 404 -19.85 -15.83 5.15
CA SER A 404 -18.98 -16.63 4.27
C SER A 404 -18.75 -18.04 4.85
N PRO A 405 -19.80 -18.83 5.09
CA PRO A 405 -19.71 -20.07 5.88
C PRO A 405 -18.95 -21.22 5.23
N ASP A 406 -18.69 -21.19 3.92
CA ASP A 406 -18.16 -22.33 3.15
C ASP A 406 -16.69 -22.14 2.73
N ARG A 407 -15.82 -21.81 3.66
CA ARG A 407 -14.37 -21.78 3.41
C ARG A 407 -13.64 -22.89 4.13
#